data_5e7cc529f501d10d59d1c82d42ecd808
#
_entry.id   5e7cc529f501d10d59d1c82d42ecd808
#
_cell.length_a   1.000
_cell.length_b   1.000
_cell.length_c   1.000
_cell.angle_alpha   90.00
_cell.angle_beta   90.00
_cell.angle_gamma   90.00
#
_symmetry.space_group_name_H-M   'P 1'
#
loop_
_entity.id
_entity.type
_entity.pdbx_description
1 polymer ?
#
loop_
_entity_poly.entity_id
_entity_poly.type
_entity_poly.pdbx_seq_one_letter_code
_entity_poly.pdbx_strand_id
1 'polypeptide(L)'
;MVHQIKNTEARILLVYPALLKTAVQAAKEAGFPKDRIFQFSDKPNQSVDGIRDWREMLGSEEEANKYSWPKLSPEEATTTVATINYSSGTTGLPKGVCVSHYNIISNIEQTMVMKYLGQPYTRETAPSERWLGFLPLYHAYGQLWTIMMALKLQVPVYVMTQFVYEDFLKAIQDFKITQLHVAPPILVMLSKRPESTKHDLNSVKGALCGAAPLSKELQADVSTRFKMQINQGWGMTEVTTGAIMVPFAINDDTGSVGQLLPNTECMLIDDDGKEVNVGERGELCIRGPQVCLRYWRNEQATKDTITPDGWLKTGDVALYDEKGFFWIVDRKKASLTHAGMAVC
;
A
#
# COMPACT_ATOMS: atom_id res chain seq x y z
N MET A 1 -12.95 4.26 -13.37
CA MET A 1 -12.09 4.92 -14.37
C MET A 1 -12.66 6.26 -14.84
N VAL A 2 -13.91 6.38 -15.37
CA VAL A 2 -14.49 7.66 -15.83
C VAL A 2 -14.41 8.75 -14.78
N HIS A 3 -14.85 8.45 -13.54
CA HIS A 3 -14.76 9.38 -12.40
C HIS A 3 -13.31 9.84 -12.16
N GLN A 4 -12.36 8.92 -12.15
CA GLN A 4 -10.95 9.24 -11.88
C GLN A 4 -10.36 10.15 -12.98
N ILE A 5 -10.60 9.85 -14.25
CA ILE A 5 -10.12 10.66 -15.38
C ILE A 5 -10.65 12.10 -15.25
N LYS A 6 -11.95 12.27 -15.00
CA LYS A 6 -12.56 13.60 -14.84
C LYS A 6 -12.08 14.33 -13.60
N ASN A 7 -11.97 13.61 -12.47
CA ASN A 7 -11.64 14.20 -11.18
C ASN A 7 -10.19 14.64 -11.11
N THR A 8 -9.23 13.85 -11.65
CA THR A 8 -7.80 14.18 -11.62
C THR A 8 -7.36 15.18 -12.67
N GLU A 9 -8.18 15.45 -13.69
CA GLU A 9 -7.77 16.23 -14.88
C GLU A 9 -6.50 15.66 -15.52
N ALA A 10 -6.44 14.32 -15.61
CA ALA A 10 -5.33 13.64 -16.22
C ALA A 10 -5.00 14.20 -17.61
N ARG A 11 -3.72 14.35 -17.92
CA ARG A 11 -3.26 14.88 -19.21
C ARG A 11 -2.87 13.77 -20.16
N ILE A 12 -2.46 12.64 -19.64
CA ILE A 12 -2.01 11.46 -20.38
C ILE A 12 -2.63 10.24 -19.72
N LEU A 13 -3.01 9.26 -20.51
CA LEU A 13 -3.49 7.97 -20.06
C LEU A 13 -2.60 6.88 -20.63
N LEU A 14 -1.89 6.17 -19.76
CA LEU A 14 -1.07 5.01 -20.10
C LEU A 14 -1.89 3.75 -19.85
N VAL A 15 -2.03 2.90 -20.85
CA VAL A 15 -2.94 1.76 -20.82
C VAL A 15 -2.25 0.48 -21.23
N TYR A 16 -2.33 -0.54 -20.40
CA TYR A 16 -1.87 -1.87 -20.80
C TYR A 16 -2.72 -2.39 -21.99
N PRO A 17 -2.12 -2.98 -23.03
CA PRO A 17 -2.83 -3.32 -24.27
C PRO A 17 -4.10 -4.14 -24.09
N ALA A 18 -4.11 -5.10 -23.17
CA ALA A 18 -5.30 -5.93 -22.91
C ALA A 18 -6.50 -5.14 -22.34
N LEU A 19 -6.27 -3.95 -21.78
CA LEU A 19 -7.31 -3.09 -21.21
C LEU A 19 -7.71 -1.94 -22.14
N LEU A 20 -7.12 -1.86 -23.32
CA LEU A 20 -7.24 -0.72 -24.24
C LEU A 20 -8.69 -0.41 -24.60
N LYS A 21 -9.48 -1.43 -24.94
CA LYS A 21 -10.89 -1.26 -25.30
C LYS A 21 -11.70 -0.60 -24.17
N THR A 22 -11.53 -1.08 -22.94
CA THR A 22 -12.23 -0.54 -21.77
C THR A 22 -11.76 0.87 -21.45
N ALA A 23 -10.47 1.14 -21.56
CA ALA A 23 -9.90 2.45 -21.28
C ALA A 23 -10.33 3.50 -22.30
N VAL A 24 -10.35 3.17 -23.59
CA VAL A 24 -10.82 4.06 -24.65
C VAL A 24 -12.30 4.39 -24.48
N GLN A 25 -13.13 3.41 -24.13
CA GLN A 25 -14.53 3.65 -23.83
C GLN A 25 -14.70 4.60 -22.65
N ALA A 26 -14.00 4.38 -21.54
CA ALA A 26 -14.05 5.23 -20.37
C ALA A 26 -13.52 6.66 -20.65
N ALA A 27 -12.47 6.78 -21.47
CA ALA A 27 -11.91 8.05 -21.90
C ALA A 27 -12.92 8.84 -22.74
N LYS A 28 -13.61 8.18 -23.68
CA LYS A 28 -14.69 8.80 -24.47
C LYS A 28 -15.81 9.31 -23.59
N GLU A 29 -16.28 8.54 -22.61
CA GLU A 29 -17.31 8.95 -21.66
C GLU A 29 -16.85 10.09 -20.74
N ALA A 30 -15.55 10.16 -20.49
CA ALA A 30 -14.95 11.24 -19.71
C ALA A 30 -14.70 12.52 -20.51
N GLY A 31 -14.83 12.48 -21.86
CA GLY A 31 -14.45 13.60 -22.73
C GLY A 31 -12.93 13.74 -22.86
N PHE A 32 -12.17 12.66 -22.63
CA PHE A 32 -10.71 12.68 -22.67
C PHE A 32 -10.19 12.53 -24.10
N PRO A 33 -9.22 13.35 -24.54
CA PRO A 33 -8.69 13.33 -25.91
C PRO A 33 -8.01 11.99 -26.24
N LYS A 34 -8.39 11.40 -27.38
CA LYS A 34 -7.87 10.09 -27.81
C LYS A 34 -6.37 10.11 -28.11
N ASP A 35 -5.85 11.20 -28.64
CA ASP A 35 -4.44 11.42 -28.97
C ASP A 35 -3.52 11.46 -27.75
N ARG A 36 -4.07 11.54 -26.55
CA ARG A 36 -3.37 11.50 -25.26
C ARG A 36 -3.44 10.15 -24.55
N ILE A 37 -3.95 9.12 -25.24
CA ILE A 37 -3.96 7.73 -24.77
C ILE A 37 -2.81 6.99 -25.44
N PHE A 38 -2.02 6.25 -24.67
CA PHE A 38 -0.89 5.49 -25.15
C PHE A 38 -0.92 4.07 -24.61
N GLN A 39 -0.50 3.11 -25.45
CA GLN A 39 -0.29 1.73 -25.04
C GLN A 39 0.98 1.66 -24.21
N PHE A 40 0.90 1.05 -23.03
CA PHE A 40 2.02 0.91 -22.09
C PHE A 40 2.30 -0.55 -21.78
N SER A 41 3.41 -1.08 -22.25
CA SER A 41 3.87 -2.44 -21.97
C SER A 41 5.40 -2.52 -22.07
N ASP A 42 5.96 -3.66 -21.68
CA ASP A 42 7.38 -3.99 -21.77
C ASP A 42 7.89 -4.12 -23.20
N LYS A 43 7.01 -4.52 -24.12
CA LYS A 43 7.33 -4.67 -25.55
C LYS A 43 6.74 -3.54 -26.38
N PRO A 44 7.42 -3.15 -27.49
CA PRO A 44 6.84 -2.20 -28.43
C PRO A 44 5.53 -2.74 -29.02
N ASN A 45 4.54 -1.87 -29.17
CA ASN A 45 3.24 -2.20 -29.72
C ASN A 45 3.01 -1.46 -31.04
N GLN A 46 2.37 -2.13 -31.99
CA GLN A 46 1.82 -1.44 -33.13
C GLN A 46 0.65 -0.58 -32.75
N SER A 47 0.44 0.52 -33.46
CA SER A 47 -0.72 1.37 -33.24
C SER A 47 -2.03 0.60 -33.46
N VAL A 48 -2.96 0.69 -32.52
CA VAL A 48 -4.28 0.08 -32.62
C VAL A 48 -5.31 1.20 -32.55
N ASP A 49 -6.14 1.32 -33.58
CA ASP A 49 -7.18 2.38 -33.68
C ASP A 49 -6.62 3.80 -33.45
N GLY A 50 -5.37 4.06 -33.88
CA GLY A 50 -4.68 5.33 -33.67
C GLY A 50 -4.13 5.55 -32.26
N ILE A 51 -4.22 4.57 -31.37
CA ILE A 51 -3.56 4.61 -30.06
C ILE A 51 -2.13 4.14 -30.21
N ARG A 52 -1.19 5.02 -29.96
CA ARG A 52 0.26 4.85 -30.19
C ARG A 52 0.93 4.14 -29.00
N ASP A 53 2.14 3.64 -29.23
CA ASP A 53 3.01 3.14 -28.16
C ASP A 53 3.56 4.31 -27.31
N TRP A 54 3.68 4.13 -26.02
CA TRP A 54 4.16 5.17 -25.09
C TRP A 54 5.57 5.66 -25.40
N ARG A 55 6.38 4.83 -26.05
CA ARG A 55 7.76 5.19 -26.45
C ARG A 55 7.81 6.33 -27.45
N GLU A 56 6.71 6.57 -28.16
CA GLU A 56 6.59 7.73 -29.06
C GLU A 56 6.51 9.09 -28.30
N MET A 57 6.34 9.05 -26.99
CA MET A 57 6.41 10.26 -26.13
C MET A 57 7.84 10.54 -25.64
N LEU A 58 8.76 9.59 -25.79
CA LEU A 58 10.13 9.78 -25.30
C LEU A 58 10.84 10.82 -26.16
N GLY A 59 11.49 11.76 -25.50
CA GLY A 59 12.43 12.68 -26.16
C GLY A 59 13.69 11.97 -26.65
N SER A 60 14.47 12.66 -27.44
CA SER A 60 15.79 12.20 -27.85
C SER A 60 16.76 12.15 -26.66
N GLU A 61 17.85 11.40 -26.81
CA GLU A 61 18.92 11.38 -25.81
C GLU A 61 19.53 12.79 -25.58
N GLU A 62 19.60 13.60 -26.63
CA GLU A 62 20.08 14.97 -26.55
C GLU A 62 19.16 15.85 -25.70
N GLU A 63 17.84 15.72 -25.87
CA GLU A 63 16.85 16.42 -25.06
C GLU A 63 16.89 15.95 -23.60
N ALA A 64 17.00 14.63 -23.37
CA ALA A 64 17.12 14.05 -22.04
C ALA A 64 18.35 14.55 -21.28
N ASN A 65 19.51 14.67 -21.96
CA ASN A 65 20.74 15.16 -21.39
C ASN A 65 20.71 16.67 -21.02
N LYS A 66 19.84 17.43 -21.69
CA LYS A 66 19.60 18.86 -21.40
C LYS A 66 18.56 19.07 -20.31
N TYR A 67 17.78 18.05 -19.95
CA TYR A 67 16.70 18.18 -18.97
C TYR A 67 17.24 18.25 -17.55
N SER A 68 16.83 19.28 -16.83
CA SER A 68 17.13 19.43 -15.40
C SER A 68 15.88 19.10 -14.59
N TRP A 69 15.99 18.11 -13.72
CA TRP A 69 14.92 17.77 -12.80
C TRP A 69 14.66 18.89 -11.81
N PRO A 70 13.39 19.29 -11.59
CA PRO A 70 13.08 20.24 -10.54
C PRO A 70 13.52 19.69 -9.18
N LYS A 71 14.23 20.52 -8.43
CA LYS A 71 14.63 20.19 -7.06
C LYS A 71 13.64 20.87 -6.12
N LEU A 72 12.93 20.07 -5.33
CA LEU A 72 12.05 20.58 -4.30
C LEU A 72 12.88 20.94 -3.05
N SER A 73 12.61 22.10 -2.45
CA SER A 73 13.07 22.38 -1.10
C SER A 73 12.35 21.46 -0.09
N PRO A 74 12.86 21.31 1.14
CA PRO A 74 12.15 20.56 2.18
C PRO A 74 10.70 21.05 2.37
N GLU A 75 10.49 22.37 2.35
CA GLU A 75 9.17 22.98 2.50
C GLU A 75 8.26 22.66 1.32
N GLU A 76 8.75 22.79 0.08
CA GLU A 76 8.00 22.42 -1.12
C GLU A 76 7.64 20.95 -1.13
N ALA A 77 8.53 20.07 -0.65
CA ALA A 77 8.25 18.64 -0.57
C ALA A 77 7.07 18.30 0.35
N THR A 78 6.81 19.11 1.38
CA THR A 78 5.67 18.92 2.28
C THR A 78 4.33 19.22 1.63
N THR A 79 4.29 20.08 0.63
CA THR A 79 3.03 20.57 0.00
C THR A 79 2.84 20.07 -1.43
N THR A 80 3.92 19.67 -2.11
CA THR A 80 3.86 19.15 -3.48
C THR A 80 3.29 17.73 -3.49
N VAL A 81 2.15 17.57 -4.16
CA VAL A 81 1.51 16.27 -4.34
C VAL A 81 2.35 15.40 -5.27
N ALA A 82 2.79 14.25 -4.77
CA ALA A 82 3.51 13.24 -5.55
C ALA A 82 2.56 12.23 -6.20
N THR A 83 1.55 11.78 -5.45
CA THR A 83 0.56 10.82 -5.94
C THR A 83 -0.85 11.18 -5.47
N ILE A 84 -1.86 10.79 -6.28
CA ILE A 84 -3.27 10.83 -5.90
C ILE A 84 -3.76 9.38 -5.94
N ASN A 85 -3.81 8.76 -4.78
CA ASN A 85 -4.25 7.37 -4.63
C ASN A 85 -5.74 7.34 -4.27
N TYR A 86 -6.55 6.59 -5.05
CA TYR A 86 -7.98 6.51 -4.78
C TYR A 86 -8.28 5.47 -3.71
N SER A 87 -8.82 5.94 -2.57
CA SER A 87 -9.37 5.06 -1.54
C SER A 87 -10.81 4.68 -1.88
N SER A 88 -11.19 3.43 -1.60
CA SER A 88 -12.55 2.93 -1.87
C SER A 88 -13.63 3.66 -1.07
N GLY A 89 -13.23 4.32 0.04
CA GLY A 89 -14.14 4.96 0.96
C GLY A 89 -15.19 3.98 1.52
N THR A 90 -15.79 4.29 2.64
CA THR A 90 -16.89 3.48 3.20
C THR A 90 -18.26 3.92 2.69
N THR A 91 -18.34 5.08 2.03
CA THR A 91 -19.60 5.66 1.53
C THR A 91 -19.32 6.49 0.27
N GLY A 92 -19.92 6.10 -0.86
CA GLY A 92 -19.92 6.90 -2.09
C GLY A 92 -18.80 6.58 -3.08
N LEU A 93 -18.50 7.52 -3.98
CA LEU A 93 -17.45 7.39 -4.98
C LEU A 93 -16.06 7.38 -4.34
N PRO A 94 -15.09 6.64 -4.92
CA PRO A 94 -13.70 6.66 -4.46
C PRO A 94 -13.14 8.07 -4.38
N LYS A 95 -12.43 8.37 -3.30
CA LYS A 95 -11.82 9.68 -3.04
C LYS A 95 -10.34 9.67 -3.40
N GLY A 96 -9.86 10.69 -4.09
CA GLY A 96 -8.44 10.86 -4.40
C GLY A 96 -7.68 11.39 -3.18
N VAL A 97 -6.83 10.59 -2.61
CA VAL A 97 -5.98 10.95 -1.46
C VAL A 97 -4.70 11.60 -1.98
N CYS A 98 -4.45 12.85 -1.61
CA CYS A 98 -3.26 13.60 -2.01
C CYS A 98 -2.10 13.28 -1.07
N VAL A 99 -1.12 12.55 -1.57
CA VAL A 99 0.09 12.18 -0.84
C VAL A 99 1.26 13.03 -1.35
N SER A 100 1.97 13.70 -0.44
CA SER A 100 3.12 14.53 -0.79
C SER A 100 4.42 13.72 -0.91
N HIS A 101 5.45 14.34 -1.49
CA HIS A 101 6.80 13.76 -1.48
C HIS A 101 7.29 13.52 -0.05
N TYR A 102 7.02 14.45 0.86
CA TYR A 102 7.38 14.31 2.26
C TYR A 102 6.68 13.14 2.95
N ASN A 103 5.38 12.95 2.71
CA ASN A 103 4.65 11.81 3.28
C ASN A 103 5.27 10.47 2.84
N ILE A 104 5.61 10.34 1.54
CA ILE A 104 6.21 9.12 0.99
C ILE A 104 7.56 8.83 1.65
N ILE A 105 8.47 9.81 1.65
CA ILE A 105 9.80 9.64 2.23
C ILE A 105 9.73 9.34 3.72
N SER A 106 8.87 10.07 4.45
CA SER A 106 8.66 9.82 5.88
C SER A 106 8.20 8.39 6.14
N ASN A 107 7.21 7.89 5.38
CA ASN A 107 6.70 6.54 5.59
C ASN A 107 7.72 5.44 5.23
N ILE A 108 8.59 5.69 4.24
CA ILE A 108 9.73 4.83 3.93
C ILE A 108 10.68 4.77 5.14
N GLU A 109 11.13 5.91 5.65
CA GLU A 109 12.09 5.97 6.76
C GLU A 109 11.51 5.39 8.05
N GLN A 110 10.26 5.68 8.38
CA GLN A 110 9.53 5.07 9.49
C GLN A 110 9.51 3.53 9.38
N THR A 111 9.20 3.02 8.20
CA THR A 111 9.16 1.59 7.92
C THR A 111 10.56 0.95 8.03
N MET A 112 11.60 1.66 7.57
CA MET A 112 13.00 1.24 7.72
C MET A 112 13.37 1.03 9.18
N VAL A 113 13.02 1.99 10.06
CA VAL A 113 13.29 1.86 11.50
C VAL A 113 12.64 0.59 12.09
N MET A 114 11.37 0.35 11.77
CA MET A 114 10.65 -0.82 12.29
C MET A 114 11.17 -2.14 11.71
N LYS A 115 11.60 -2.13 10.45
CA LYS A 115 12.18 -3.32 9.81
C LYS A 115 13.54 -3.67 10.40
N TYR A 116 14.35 -2.69 10.75
CA TYR A 116 15.72 -2.88 11.24
C TYR A 116 15.91 -2.40 12.68
N LEU A 117 14.86 -2.45 13.49
CA LEU A 117 14.91 -2.02 14.88
C LEU A 117 16.03 -2.73 15.65
N GLY A 118 16.97 -1.95 16.20
CA GLY A 118 18.14 -2.45 16.92
C GLY A 118 19.27 -3.01 16.03
N GLN A 119 19.09 -3.01 14.70
CA GLN A 119 20.11 -3.46 13.74
C GLN A 119 20.30 -2.36 12.67
N PRO A 120 21.35 -1.54 12.74
CA PRO A 120 21.57 -0.51 11.74
C PRO A 120 21.65 -1.11 10.33
N TYR A 121 20.83 -0.60 9.41
CA TYR A 121 20.91 -0.96 8.01
C TYR A 121 22.11 -0.29 7.36
N THR A 122 23.05 -1.09 6.87
CA THR A 122 24.12 -0.65 5.96
C THR A 122 24.11 -1.54 4.73
N ARG A 123 24.80 -1.14 3.66
CA ARG A 123 24.97 -2.01 2.48
C ARG A 123 25.65 -3.33 2.81
N GLU A 124 26.54 -3.33 3.79
CA GLU A 124 27.30 -4.49 4.23
C GLU A 124 26.48 -5.42 5.13
N THR A 125 25.59 -4.85 5.94
CA THR A 125 24.72 -5.61 6.85
C THR A 125 23.34 -5.91 6.27
N ALA A 126 23.03 -5.38 5.07
CA ALA A 126 21.77 -5.65 4.40
C ALA A 126 21.57 -7.14 4.16
N PRO A 127 20.47 -7.73 4.62
CA PRO A 127 20.18 -9.12 4.33
C PRO A 127 20.01 -9.31 2.82
N SER A 128 20.49 -10.44 2.29
CA SER A 128 20.22 -10.83 0.91
C SER A 128 18.76 -11.23 0.77
N GLU A 129 17.89 -10.27 0.55
CA GLU A 129 16.45 -10.48 0.38
C GLU A 129 16.08 -10.61 -1.11
N ARG A 130 14.98 -11.32 -1.35
CA ARG A 130 14.31 -11.47 -2.64
C ARG A 130 12.82 -11.41 -2.42
N TRP A 131 12.16 -10.50 -3.11
CA TRP A 131 10.74 -10.25 -2.90
C TRP A 131 9.91 -10.66 -4.11
N LEU A 132 8.67 -11.05 -3.86
CA LEU A 132 7.69 -11.36 -4.90
C LEU A 132 6.66 -10.23 -4.96
N GLY A 133 6.59 -9.56 -6.11
CA GLY A 133 5.67 -8.46 -6.34
C GLY A 133 4.42 -8.93 -7.07
N PHE A 134 3.33 -9.13 -6.34
CA PHE A 134 2.03 -9.53 -6.88
C PHE A 134 0.88 -8.66 -6.35
N LEU A 135 1.14 -7.81 -5.36
CA LEU A 135 0.17 -6.83 -4.89
C LEU A 135 -0.06 -5.76 -5.97
N PRO A 136 -1.28 -5.23 -6.08
CA PRO A 136 -1.56 -4.15 -7.02
C PRO A 136 -0.67 -2.93 -6.77
N LEU A 137 0.13 -2.52 -7.76
CA LEU A 137 1.08 -1.43 -7.63
C LEU A 137 0.41 -0.04 -7.54
N TYR A 138 -0.86 0.05 -7.90
CA TYR A 138 -1.69 1.24 -7.70
C TYR A 138 -2.30 1.34 -6.29
N HIS A 139 -2.20 0.29 -5.48
CA HIS A 139 -2.62 0.30 -4.08
C HIS A 139 -1.44 0.72 -3.20
N ALA A 140 -1.70 1.52 -2.17
CA ALA A 140 -0.68 2.06 -1.28
C ALA A 140 0.29 0.98 -0.75
N TYR A 141 -0.21 -0.20 -0.38
CA TYR A 141 0.60 -1.30 0.13
C TYR A 141 1.62 -1.82 -0.91
N GLY A 142 1.16 -2.12 -2.13
CA GLY A 142 2.07 -2.53 -3.22
C GLY A 142 3.02 -1.41 -3.64
N GLN A 143 2.55 -0.16 -3.63
CA GLN A 143 3.36 1.01 -3.97
C GLN A 143 4.53 1.19 -2.98
N LEU A 144 4.25 1.15 -1.68
CA LEU A 144 5.31 1.28 -0.68
C LEU A 144 6.30 0.11 -0.74
N TRP A 145 5.82 -1.14 -0.64
CA TRP A 145 6.70 -2.28 -0.49
C TRP A 145 7.34 -2.74 -1.80
N THR A 146 6.53 -2.95 -2.85
CA THR A 146 7.05 -3.50 -4.11
C THR A 146 7.86 -2.50 -4.93
N ILE A 147 7.56 -1.19 -4.80
CA ILE A 147 8.28 -0.16 -5.56
C ILE A 147 9.27 0.56 -4.65
N MET A 148 8.79 1.31 -3.67
CA MET A 148 9.61 2.31 -2.96
C MET A 148 10.62 1.66 -2.01
N MET A 149 10.17 0.74 -1.15
CA MET A 149 11.06 0.03 -0.23
C MET A 149 12.05 -0.87 -0.98
N ALA A 150 11.61 -1.53 -2.04
CA ALA A 150 12.51 -2.35 -2.85
C ALA A 150 13.63 -1.51 -3.48
N LEU A 151 13.33 -0.32 -4.00
CA LEU A 151 14.32 0.62 -4.52
C LEU A 151 15.24 1.15 -3.40
N LYS A 152 14.68 1.54 -2.27
CA LYS A 152 15.47 2.02 -1.10
C LYS A 152 16.47 0.98 -0.63
N LEU A 153 16.03 -0.27 -0.54
CA LEU A 153 16.81 -1.40 -0.06
C LEU A 153 17.66 -2.07 -1.16
N GLN A 154 17.44 -1.72 -2.42
CA GLN A 154 18.06 -2.37 -3.59
C GLN A 154 17.80 -3.89 -3.64
N VAL A 155 16.60 -4.31 -3.23
CA VAL A 155 16.18 -5.71 -3.22
C VAL A 155 15.61 -6.09 -4.58
N PRO A 156 16.02 -7.23 -5.17
CA PRO A 156 15.41 -7.74 -6.40
C PRO A 156 13.95 -8.15 -6.13
N VAL A 157 13.07 -7.66 -7.00
CA VAL A 157 11.63 -7.99 -6.99
C VAL A 157 11.28 -8.78 -8.22
N TYR A 158 10.68 -9.94 -8.02
CA TYR A 158 10.14 -10.79 -9.09
C TYR A 158 8.65 -10.46 -9.25
N VAL A 159 8.30 -9.85 -10.37
CA VAL A 159 6.95 -9.32 -10.58
C VAL A 159 6.05 -10.35 -11.25
N MET A 160 4.90 -10.63 -10.65
CA MET A 160 3.82 -11.39 -11.27
C MET A 160 2.85 -10.44 -11.96
N THR A 161 2.61 -10.60 -13.24
CA THR A 161 1.67 -9.76 -14.00
C THR A 161 0.21 -10.09 -13.68
N GLN A 162 -0.04 -11.31 -13.22
CA GLN A 162 -1.34 -11.80 -12.77
C GLN A 162 -1.11 -12.77 -11.61
N PHE A 163 -1.95 -12.69 -10.58
CA PHE A 163 -1.89 -13.64 -9.49
C PHE A 163 -2.55 -14.96 -9.88
N VAL A 164 -1.75 -16.02 -9.96
CA VAL A 164 -2.16 -17.42 -10.07
C VAL A 164 -1.49 -18.17 -8.94
N TYR A 165 -2.25 -18.87 -8.11
CA TYR A 165 -1.72 -19.44 -6.87
C TYR A 165 -0.59 -20.47 -7.09
N GLU A 166 -0.72 -21.33 -8.09
CA GLU A 166 0.32 -22.31 -8.44
C GLU A 166 1.61 -21.62 -8.90
N ASP A 167 1.50 -20.57 -9.73
CA ASP A 167 2.64 -19.78 -10.17
C ASP A 167 3.29 -19.00 -9.02
N PHE A 168 2.48 -18.55 -8.05
CA PHE A 168 2.97 -17.92 -6.82
C PHE A 168 3.85 -18.89 -6.01
N LEU A 169 3.39 -20.11 -5.79
CA LEU A 169 4.15 -21.14 -5.07
C LEU A 169 5.43 -21.51 -5.83
N LYS A 170 5.30 -21.71 -7.15
CA LYS A 170 6.45 -21.99 -8.02
C LYS A 170 7.47 -20.86 -8.02
N ALA A 171 7.05 -19.61 -8.08
CA ALA A 171 7.94 -18.45 -8.04
C ALA A 171 8.72 -18.38 -6.71
N ILE A 172 8.07 -18.68 -5.57
CA ILE A 172 8.75 -18.73 -4.28
C ILE A 172 9.88 -19.76 -4.32
N GLN A 173 9.60 -20.94 -4.80
CA GLN A 173 10.58 -22.04 -4.89
C GLN A 173 11.71 -21.70 -5.85
N ASP A 174 11.41 -21.29 -7.08
CA ASP A 174 12.36 -21.12 -8.17
C ASP A 174 13.29 -19.92 -7.94
N PHE A 175 12.74 -18.82 -7.45
CA PHE A 175 13.50 -17.57 -7.19
C PHE A 175 14.01 -17.47 -5.76
N LYS A 176 13.74 -18.46 -4.92
CA LYS A 176 14.15 -18.48 -3.49
C LYS A 176 13.73 -17.19 -2.78
N ILE A 177 12.46 -16.87 -2.88
CA ILE A 177 11.88 -15.68 -2.25
C ILE A 177 12.06 -15.78 -0.73
N THR A 178 12.49 -14.68 -0.11
CA THR A 178 12.81 -14.64 1.31
C THR A 178 11.80 -13.89 2.16
N GLN A 179 11.09 -12.94 1.56
CA GLN A 179 10.10 -12.11 2.23
C GLN A 179 8.86 -11.96 1.38
N LEU A 180 7.70 -12.10 2.00
CA LEU A 180 6.39 -11.93 1.36
C LEU A 180 5.68 -10.70 1.93
N HIS A 181 4.99 -9.97 1.06
CA HIS A 181 4.05 -8.91 1.44
C HIS A 181 2.66 -9.39 1.00
N VAL A 182 1.79 -9.69 1.97
CA VAL A 182 0.55 -10.44 1.72
C VAL A 182 -0.67 -9.75 2.35
N ALA A 183 -1.83 -10.10 1.83
CA ALA A 183 -3.11 -9.88 2.50
C ALA A 183 -3.63 -11.23 3.03
N PRO A 184 -4.54 -11.25 4.02
CA PRO A 184 -5.03 -12.47 4.66
C PRO A 184 -5.52 -13.57 3.70
N PRO A 185 -6.16 -13.31 2.53
CA PRO A 185 -6.55 -14.35 1.59
C PRO A 185 -5.40 -15.23 1.12
N ILE A 186 -4.18 -14.69 1.01
CA ILE A 186 -2.99 -15.48 0.64
C ILE A 186 -2.65 -16.47 1.75
N LEU A 187 -2.69 -16.05 3.01
CA LEU A 187 -2.45 -16.92 4.16
C LEU A 187 -3.55 -17.99 4.29
N VAL A 188 -4.80 -17.65 3.98
CA VAL A 188 -5.89 -18.64 3.90
C VAL A 188 -5.59 -19.69 2.83
N MET A 189 -5.12 -19.30 1.66
CA MET A 189 -4.73 -20.25 0.61
C MET A 189 -3.55 -21.12 1.05
N LEU A 190 -2.52 -20.54 1.67
CA LEU A 190 -1.39 -21.30 2.23
C LEU A 190 -1.83 -22.32 3.27
N SER A 191 -2.77 -21.96 4.15
CA SER A 191 -3.32 -22.84 5.19
C SER A 191 -4.21 -23.95 4.61
N LYS A 192 -5.08 -23.66 3.65
CA LYS A 192 -6.17 -24.56 3.26
C LYS A 192 -5.91 -25.36 1.99
N ARG A 193 -5.11 -24.85 1.06
CA ARG A 193 -4.92 -25.50 -0.23
C ARG A 193 -3.81 -26.57 -0.18
N PRO A 194 -4.06 -27.78 -0.70
CA PRO A 194 -3.07 -28.87 -0.66
C PRO A 194 -1.85 -28.58 -1.55
N GLU A 195 -1.99 -27.73 -2.58
CA GLU A 195 -0.88 -27.33 -3.44
C GLU A 195 0.27 -26.67 -2.67
N SER A 196 -0.05 -26.00 -1.55
CA SER A 196 0.94 -25.33 -0.67
C SER A 196 2.06 -26.26 -0.19
N THR A 197 1.78 -27.58 -0.05
CA THR A 197 2.77 -28.56 0.41
C THR A 197 3.54 -29.24 -0.71
N LYS A 198 3.22 -28.94 -1.97
CA LYS A 198 3.90 -29.52 -3.13
C LYS A 198 5.12 -28.72 -3.56
N HIS A 199 5.35 -27.57 -2.96
CA HIS A 199 6.44 -26.65 -3.28
C HIS A 199 7.35 -26.41 -2.08
N ASP A 200 8.63 -26.14 -2.34
CA ASP A 200 9.60 -25.77 -1.32
C ASP A 200 9.50 -24.27 -0.99
N LEU A 201 8.91 -23.96 0.17
CA LEU A 201 8.77 -22.58 0.68
C LEU A 201 9.82 -22.23 1.77
N ASN A 202 10.80 -23.10 2.04
CA ASN A 202 11.77 -22.93 3.13
C ASN A 202 12.68 -21.69 2.99
N SER A 203 12.73 -21.10 1.80
CA SER A 203 13.45 -19.84 1.59
C SER A 203 12.76 -18.63 2.24
N VAL A 204 11.44 -18.69 2.46
CA VAL A 204 10.67 -17.60 3.06
C VAL A 204 10.99 -17.52 4.55
N LYS A 205 11.59 -16.42 4.98
CA LYS A 205 11.91 -16.15 6.39
C LYS A 205 10.78 -15.44 7.11
N GLY A 206 10.05 -14.61 6.39
CA GLY A 206 8.95 -13.86 6.96
C GLY A 206 7.92 -13.40 5.95
N ALA A 207 6.76 -13.03 6.49
CA ALA A 207 5.70 -12.36 5.74
C ALA A 207 5.17 -11.16 6.55
N LEU A 208 4.95 -10.05 5.88
CA LEU A 208 4.17 -8.94 6.44
C LEU A 208 2.74 -9.06 5.92
N CYS A 209 1.78 -9.17 6.82
CA CYS A 209 0.36 -9.23 6.49
C CYS A 209 -0.31 -7.89 6.82
N GLY A 210 -1.00 -7.31 5.83
CA GLY A 210 -1.70 -6.04 5.97
C GLY A 210 -2.98 -5.99 5.16
N ALA A 211 -3.58 -4.81 5.08
CA ALA A 211 -4.77 -4.47 4.31
C ALA A 211 -6.11 -5.04 4.83
N ALA A 212 -6.10 -6.03 5.73
CA ALA A 212 -7.31 -6.55 6.38
C ALA A 212 -6.94 -7.28 7.69
N PRO A 213 -7.89 -7.48 8.61
CA PRO A 213 -7.64 -8.21 9.85
C PRO A 213 -7.20 -9.66 9.58
N LEU A 214 -6.19 -10.10 10.32
CA LEU A 214 -5.71 -11.49 10.35
C LEU A 214 -5.95 -12.08 11.73
N SER A 215 -6.62 -13.25 11.81
CA SER A 215 -6.79 -13.90 13.09
C SER A 215 -5.48 -14.55 13.56
N LYS A 216 -5.27 -14.57 14.88
CA LYS A 216 -4.10 -15.21 15.50
C LYS A 216 -4.01 -16.71 15.18
N GLU A 217 -5.16 -17.39 15.03
CA GLU A 217 -5.21 -18.81 14.71
C GLU A 217 -4.67 -19.08 13.30
N LEU A 218 -5.05 -18.28 12.31
CA LEU A 218 -4.55 -18.41 10.94
C LEU A 218 -3.07 -18.04 10.86
N GLN A 219 -2.66 -16.99 11.60
CA GLN A 219 -1.25 -16.61 11.71
C GLN A 219 -0.42 -17.77 12.27
N ALA A 220 -0.84 -18.36 13.39
CA ALA A 220 -0.16 -19.46 14.05
C ALA A 220 -0.08 -20.73 13.18
N ASP A 221 -1.18 -21.08 12.49
CA ASP A 221 -1.22 -22.23 11.58
C ASP A 221 -0.18 -22.12 10.47
N VAL A 222 -0.19 -20.99 9.74
CA VAL A 222 0.75 -20.77 8.63
C VAL A 222 2.19 -20.65 9.11
N SER A 223 2.41 -19.90 10.21
CA SER A 223 3.75 -19.71 10.79
C SER A 223 4.37 -21.03 11.21
N THR A 224 3.61 -21.89 11.89
CA THR A 224 4.08 -23.22 12.34
C THR A 224 4.33 -24.15 11.17
N ARG A 225 3.38 -24.20 10.21
CA ARG A 225 3.42 -25.11 9.08
C ARG A 225 4.58 -24.84 8.13
N PHE A 226 4.86 -23.57 7.85
CA PHE A 226 5.89 -23.17 6.89
C PHE A 226 7.14 -22.59 7.55
N LYS A 227 7.20 -22.58 8.89
CA LYS A 227 8.35 -22.08 9.68
C LYS A 227 8.79 -20.69 9.29
N MET A 228 7.82 -19.82 9.00
CA MET A 228 8.06 -18.42 8.68
C MET A 228 7.44 -17.49 9.75
N GLN A 229 8.13 -16.39 10.03
CA GLN A 229 7.58 -15.36 10.91
C GLN A 229 6.51 -14.57 10.15
N ILE A 230 5.36 -14.35 10.77
CA ILE A 230 4.29 -13.53 10.19
C ILE A 230 4.07 -12.33 11.08
N ASN A 231 4.39 -11.15 10.57
CA ASN A 231 4.15 -9.88 11.23
C ASN A 231 2.90 -9.23 10.65
N GLN A 232 2.16 -8.50 11.46
CA GLN A 232 1.02 -7.71 11.04
C GLN A 232 1.36 -6.23 10.99
N GLY A 233 0.59 -5.48 10.23
CA GLY A 233 0.63 -4.03 10.20
C GLY A 233 -0.72 -3.46 9.85
N TRP A 234 -0.98 -2.25 10.35
CA TRP A 234 -2.17 -1.49 10.03
C TRP A 234 -1.80 -0.22 9.27
N GLY A 235 -2.66 0.10 8.31
CA GLY A 235 -2.54 1.30 7.53
C GLY A 235 -3.73 1.50 6.61
N MET A 236 -3.76 2.66 5.98
CA MET A 236 -4.77 3.07 5.02
C MET A 236 -4.16 4.04 4.00
N THR A 237 -4.87 4.32 2.93
CA THR A 237 -4.38 5.23 1.88
C THR A 237 -4.06 6.62 2.44
N GLU A 238 -4.84 7.07 3.41
CA GLU A 238 -4.75 8.39 4.06
C GLU A 238 -3.52 8.53 4.99
N VAL A 239 -2.88 7.42 5.39
CA VAL A 239 -1.58 7.43 6.09
C VAL A 239 -0.43 6.99 5.17
N THR A 240 -0.54 7.31 3.88
CA THR A 240 0.37 6.92 2.80
C THR A 240 0.38 5.42 2.57
N THR A 241 0.72 4.62 3.61
CA THR A 241 0.54 3.17 3.63
C THR A 241 0.34 2.66 5.05
N GLY A 242 1.34 2.81 5.93
CA GLY A 242 1.31 2.27 7.27
C GLY A 242 1.46 3.34 8.36
N ALA A 243 0.86 3.08 9.52
CA ALA A 243 1.08 3.87 10.72
C ALA A 243 1.38 3.01 11.96
N ILE A 244 1.08 1.71 11.89
CA ILE A 244 1.33 0.74 12.97
C ILE A 244 1.90 -0.52 12.33
N MET A 245 2.92 -1.13 12.94
CA MET A 245 3.51 -2.38 12.45
C MET A 245 4.20 -3.14 13.58
N VAL A 246 4.12 -4.47 13.57
CA VAL A 246 4.95 -5.30 14.41
C VAL A 246 6.41 -5.18 13.92
N PRO A 247 7.36 -4.73 14.77
CA PRO A 247 8.77 -4.70 14.38
C PRO A 247 9.26 -6.06 13.90
N PHE A 248 10.06 -6.10 12.85
CA PHE A 248 10.51 -7.37 12.25
C PHE A 248 11.37 -8.22 13.21
N ALA A 249 12.00 -7.60 14.19
CA ALA A 249 12.76 -8.30 15.23
C ALA A 249 11.87 -9.01 16.28
N ILE A 250 10.57 -8.73 16.31
CA ILE A 250 9.61 -9.24 17.29
C ILE A 250 8.74 -10.31 16.64
N ASN A 251 8.66 -11.47 17.25
CA ASN A 251 7.67 -12.47 16.89
C ASN A 251 6.43 -12.25 17.76
N ASP A 252 5.38 -11.68 17.21
CA ASP A 252 4.11 -11.46 17.89
C ASP A 252 3.06 -12.47 17.39
N ASP A 253 2.47 -13.21 18.31
CA ASP A 253 1.41 -14.20 18.06
C ASP A 253 0.08 -13.81 18.74
N THR A 254 -0.02 -12.60 19.26
CA THR A 254 -1.20 -12.12 19.98
C THR A 254 -2.33 -11.68 19.06
N GLY A 255 -2.04 -11.51 17.76
CA GLY A 255 -2.95 -10.95 16.78
C GLY A 255 -2.94 -9.41 16.75
N SER A 256 -1.92 -8.79 17.40
CA SER A 256 -1.76 -7.33 17.33
C SER A 256 -1.32 -6.90 15.93
N VAL A 257 -1.59 -5.65 15.61
CA VAL A 257 -1.06 -5.00 14.40
C VAL A 257 0.26 -4.27 14.68
N GLY A 258 0.78 -4.37 15.92
CA GLY A 258 2.08 -3.86 16.33
C GLY A 258 2.05 -2.53 17.05
N GLN A 259 3.12 -1.78 16.92
CA GLN A 259 3.38 -0.50 17.57
C GLN A 259 3.38 0.64 16.56
N LEU A 260 3.19 1.87 17.03
CA LEU A 260 3.25 3.07 16.18
C LEU A 260 4.59 3.17 15.45
N LEU A 261 4.53 3.56 14.20
CA LEU A 261 5.74 3.95 13.46
C LEU A 261 6.38 5.20 14.11
N PRO A 262 7.69 5.39 14.02
CA PRO A 262 8.37 6.56 14.57
C PRO A 262 7.74 7.88 14.13
N ASN A 263 7.74 8.88 15.02
CA ASN A 263 7.12 10.19 14.78
C ASN A 263 5.62 10.14 14.44
N THR A 264 4.94 9.07 14.82
CA THR A 264 3.49 8.94 14.73
C THR A 264 2.90 9.10 16.12
N GLU A 265 1.88 9.91 16.23
CA GLU A 265 1.07 10.08 17.43
C GLU A 265 -0.28 9.40 17.22
N CYS A 266 -0.85 8.83 18.27
CA CYS A 266 -2.22 8.34 18.25
C CYS A 266 -3.01 8.85 19.44
N MET A 267 -4.31 8.88 19.25
CA MET A 267 -5.31 9.14 20.26
C MET A 267 -6.49 8.20 19.97
N LEU A 268 -6.98 7.52 21.00
CA LEU A 268 -8.23 6.77 20.92
C LEU A 268 -9.35 7.59 21.54
N ILE A 269 -10.43 7.82 20.81
CA ILE A 269 -11.55 8.63 21.28
C ILE A 269 -12.86 7.83 21.32
N ASP A 270 -13.68 8.10 22.33
CA ASP A 270 -15.04 7.59 22.42
C ASP A 270 -16.00 8.30 21.45
N ASP A 271 -17.29 7.97 21.54
CA ASP A 271 -18.31 8.58 20.69
C ASP A 271 -18.61 10.06 21.03
N ASP A 272 -18.23 10.50 22.22
CA ASP A 272 -18.31 11.91 22.65
C ASP A 272 -17.04 12.70 22.26
N GLY A 273 -16.05 12.04 21.64
CA GLY A 273 -14.78 12.65 21.22
C GLY A 273 -13.77 12.84 22.36
N LYS A 274 -13.95 12.18 23.48
CA LYS A 274 -13.01 12.19 24.62
C LYS A 274 -11.99 11.07 24.46
N GLU A 275 -10.76 11.36 24.83
CA GLU A 275 -9.70 10.35 24.87
C GLU A 275 -10.02 9.27 25.91
N VAL A 276 -9.83 8.00 25.53
CA VAL A 276 -10.01 6.83 26.39
C VAL A 276 -8.68 6.36 26.97
N ASN A 277 -8.73 5.57 28.06
CA ASN A 277 -7.53 5.05 28.72
C ASN A 277 -6.95 3.83 27.97
N VAL A 278 -5.71 3.47 28.37
CA VAL A 278 -5.05 2.21 27.93
C VAL A 278 -5.95 1.02 28.21
N GLY A 279 -6.11 0.14 27.22
CA GLY A 279 -6.96 -1.05 27.31
C GLY A 279 -8.44 -0.80 26.97
N GLU A 280 -8.87 0.45 26.85
CA GLU A 280 -10.23 0.79 26.44
C GLU A 280 -10.33 0.92 24.93
N ARG A 281 -11.54 0.73 24.38
CA ARG A 281 -11.82 0.82 22.94
C ARG A 281 -12.16 2.25 22.57
N GLY A 282 -11.56 2.74 21.48
CA GLY A 282 -11.87 4.05 20.92
C GLY A 282 -11.62 4.10 19.44
N GLU A 283 -12.16 5.12 18.75
CA GLU A 283 -11.79 5.41 17.38
C GLU A 283 -10.34 5.83 17.31
N LEU A 284 -9.56 5.15 16.46
CA LEU A 284 -8.16 5.46 16.24
C LEU A 284 -8.04 6.76 15.46
N CYS A 285 -7.40 7.76 16.07
CA CYS A 285 -6.98 9.00 15.44
C CYS A 285 -5.45 9.01 15.31
N ILE A 286 -4.93 9.36 14.13
CA ILE A 286 -3.50 9.35 13.83
C ILE A 286 -3.04 10.75 13.43
N ARG A 287 -1.89 11.16 13.93
CA ARG A 287 -1.15 12.35 13.49
C ARG A 287 0.30 11.97 13.22
N GLY A 288 0.86 12.47 12.14
CA GLY A 288 2.26 12.18 11.80
C GLY A 288 2.64 12.58 10.38
N PRO A 289 3.93 12.50 10.05
CA PRO A 289 4.46 12.96 8.77
C PRO A 289 3.96 12.15 7.57
N GLN A 290 3.42 10.95 7.79
CA GLN A 290 2.84 10.10 6.76
C GLN A 290 1.36 10.36 6.49
N VAL A 291 0.68 11.20 7.29
CA VAL A 291 -0.73 11.56 7.06
C VAL A 291 -0.85 12.41 5.80
N CYS A 292 -1.76 12.07 4.91
CA CYS A 292 -1.98 12.74 3.64
C CYS A 292 -2.35 14.22 3.81
N LEU A 293 -2.16 15.00 2.74
CA LEU A 293 -2.47 16.43 2.77
C LEU A 293 -3.97 16.72 2.84
N ARG A 294 -4.74 16.00 2.02
CA ARG A 294 -6.18 16.21 1.83
C ARG A 294 -6.76 15.21 0.86
N TYR A 295 -8.08 15.22 0.73
CA TYR A 295 -8.74 14.64 -0.44
C TYR A 295 -8.74 15.63 -1.61
N TRP A 296 -8.41 15.13 -2.79
CA TRP A 296 -8.35 15.91 -4.01
C TRP A 296 -9.74 16.45 -4.38
N ARG A 297 -9.87 17.78 -4.47
CA ARG A 297 -11.12 18.49 -4.80
C ARG A 297 -12.32 18.08 -3.94
N ASN A 298 -12.07 17.77 -2.68
CA ASN A 298 -13.12 17.40 -1.74
C ASN A 298 -12.81 17.97 -0.35
N GLU A 299 -13.01 19.29 -0.22
CA GLU A 299 -12.73 20.02 1.01
C GLU A 299 -13.61 19.54 2.17
N GLN A 300 -14.89 19.21 1.88
CA GLN A 300 -15.80 18.74 2.93
C GLN A 300 -15.30 17.42 3.51
N ALA A 301 -14.98 16.43 2.67
CA ALA A 301 -14.43 15.17 3.15
C ALA A 301 -13.11 15.37 3.89
N THR A 302 -12.27 16.33 3.47
CA THR A 302 -11.03 16.65 4.17
C THR A 302 -11.32 17.17 5.57
N LYS A 303 -12.21 18.15 5.72
CA LYS A 303 -12.60 18.72 7.02
C LYS A 303 -13.27 17.70 7.96
N ASP A 304 -14.06 16.79 7.38
CA ASP A 304 -14.73 15.74 8.15
C ASP A 304 -13.76 14.66 8.68
N THR A 305 -12.62 14.49 7.98
CA THR A 305 -11.68 13.39 8.27
C THR A 305 -10.40 13.88 8.94
N ILE A 306 -9.89 15.06 8.57
CA ILE A 306 -8.66 15.63 9.13
C ILE A 306 -9.02 16.89 9.90
N THR A 307 -8.70 16.89 11.20
CA THR A 307 -8.95 18.05 12.06
C THR A 307 -7.97 19.19 11.77
N PRO A 308 -8.27 20.45 12.15
CA PRO A 308 -7.37 21.59 11.91
C PRO A 308 -5.98 21.46 12.53
N ASP A 309 -5.85 20.70 13.61
CA ASP A 309 -4.60 20.39 14.31
C ASP A 309 -3.91 19.10 13.81
N GLY A 310 -4.40 18.55 12.69
CA GLY A 310 -3.74 17.48 11.93
C GLY A 310 -4.08 16.05 12.34
N TRP A 311 -5.10 15.82 13.17
CA TRP A 311 -5.55 14.47 13.49
C TRP A 311 -6.41 13.89 12.37
N LEU A 312 -6.02 12.73 11.86
CA LEU A 312 -6.79 11.91 10.94
C LEU A 312 -7.72 10.98 11.73
N LYS A 313 -9.02 11.13 11.58
CA LYS A 313 -10.03 10.19 12.08
C LYS A 313 -10.12 9.01 11.13
N THR A 314 -9.68 7.83 11.57
CA THR A 314 -9.54 6.67 10.67
C THR A 314 -10.85 5.93 10.42
N GLY A 315 -11.79 6.05 11.36
CA GLY A 315 -13.02 5.26 11.38
C GLY A 315 -12.81 3.82 11.84
N ASP A 316 -11.58 3.41 12.16
CA ASP A 316 -11.29 2.12 12.77
C ASP A 316 -11.31 2.23 14.29
N VAL A 317 -11.86 1.23 14.96
CA VAL A 317 -11.88 1.12 16.43
C VAL A 317 -10.72 0.25 16.86
N ALA A 318 -9.91 0.75 17.77
CA ALA A 318 -8.74 0.07 18.29
C ALA A 318 -8.72 0.04 19.82
N LEU A 319 -7.83 -0.76 20.36
CA LEU A 319 -7.33 -0.67 21.74
C LEU A 319 -5.81 -0.86 21.71
N TYR A 320 -5.11 -0.44 22.75
CA TYR A 320 -3.69 -0.69 22.92
C TYR A 320 -3.36 -1.05 24.38
N ASP A 321 -2.26 -1.77 24.57
CA ASP A 321 -1.76 -2.16 25.89
C ASP A 321 -0.67 -1.20 26.41
N GLU A 322 -0.23 -1.43 27.66
CA GLU A 322 0.84 -0.66 28.31
C GLU A 322 2.19 -0.74 27.59
N LYS A 323 2.39 -1.73 26.71
CA LYS A 323 3.60 -1.90 25.89
C LYS A 323 3.48 -1.17 24.56
N GLY A 324 2.33 -0.53 24.28
CA GLY A 324 2.05 0.18 23.03
C GLY A 324 1.76 -0.74 21.84
N PHE A 325 1.32 -1.99 22.06
CA PHE A 325 0.80 -2.84 21.01
C PHE A 325 -0.69 -2.59 20.79
N PHE A 326 -1.09 -2.51 19.52
CA PHE A 326 -2.44 -2.17 19.08
C PHE A 326 -3.18 -3.37 18.51
N TRP A 327 -4.48 -3.43 18.75
CA TRP A 327 -5.43 -4.36 18.11
C TRP A 327 -6.55 -3.55 17.45
N ILE A 328 -6.83 -3.84 16.19
CA ILE A 328 -8.00 -3.29 15.48
C ILE A 328 -9.16 -4.23 15.77
N VAL A 329 -10.18 -3.72 16.42
CA VAL A 329 -11.30 -4.53 16.94
C VAL A 329 -12.59 -4.37 16.16
N ASP A 330 -12.78 -3.23 15.46
CA ASP A 330 -13.99 -2.96 14.68
C ASP A 330 -13.78 -1.80 13.70
N ARG A 331 -14.80 -1.51 12.91
CA ARG A 331 -14.86 -0.34 12.03
C ARG A 331 -16.18 0.41 12.21
N LYS A 332 -16.14 1.68 12.62
CA LYS A 332 -17.33 2.52 12.95
C LYS A 332 -18.42 2.54 11.85
N LYS A 333 -18.05 2.33 10.59
CA LYS A 333 -18.99 2.39 9.45
C LYS A 333 -19.37 1.03 8.86
N ALA A 334 -18.93 -0.09 9.43
CA ALA A 334 -19.21 -1.44 8.92
C ALA A 334 -20.56 -2.00 9.39
N SER A 335 -21.27 -1.33 10.31
CA SER A 335 -22.51 -1.84 10.90
C SER A 335 -23.73 -1.86 9.96
N LEU A 336 -23.63 -1.48 8.69
CA LEU A 336 -24.79 -1.38 7.77
C LEU A 336 -24.70 -2.10 6.42
N THR A 337 -23.63 -2.82 6.08
CA THR A 337 -23.65 -3.63 4.84
C THR A 337 -22.78 -4.88 4.94
N HIS A 338 -23.39 -5.99 5.38
CA HIS A 338 -22.95 -7.33 5.01
C HIS A 338 -23.39 -7.56 3.55
N ALA A 339 -22.59 -7.14 2.60
CA ALA A 339 -22.74 -7.55 1.21
C ALA A 339 -21.41 -7.41 0.46
N GLY A 340 -20.76 -8.54 0.23
CA GLY A 340 -19.92 -8.77 -0.93
C GLY A 340 -18.61 -7.98 -1.01
N MET A 341 -17.57 -8.39 -0.29
CA MET A 341 -16.20 -8.08 -0.71
C MET A 341 -15.88 -8.92 -1.95
N ALA A 342 -15.93 -8.31 -3.12
CA ALA A 342 -15.21 -8.81 -4.27
C ALA A 342 -13.72 -8.52 -4.05
N VAL A 343 -12.94 -9.56 -3.85
CA VAL A 343 -11.47 -9.51 -3.94
C VAL A 343 -11.13 -9.39 -5.43
N CYS A 344 -10.66 -8.23 -5.85
CA CYS A 344 -9.97 -8.09 -7.15
C CYS A 344 -8.51 -8.45 -7.01
#